data_2d283ec553546de1e10991ff3d0ea0c2
#
_entry.id   2d283ec553546de1e10991ff3d0ea0c2
#
_cell.length_a   1.000
_cell.length_b   1.000
_cell.length_c   1.000
_cell.angle_alpha   90.00
_cell.angle_beta   90.00
_cell.angle_gamma   90.00
#
_symmetry.space_group_name_H-M   'P 1'
#
loop_
_entity.id
_entity.type
_entity.pdbx_description
1 polymer ?
#
loop_
_entity_poly.entity_id
_entity_poly.type
_entity_poly.pdbx_seq_one_letter_code
_entity_poly.pdbx_strand_id
1 'polypeptide(L)'
;GRTIYCQGTLSKDQYGRDHHPRNFCLWLAGAGIKAGIVHGETDDFSYNITEDPVHIRDLNATILHLLGIDHQRLTVKFQGLENRLTGVEKVARIVSSVLS
;
A
#
# COMPACT_ATOMS: atom_id res chain seq x y z
N GLY A 1 2.27 3.83 -9.17
CA GLY A 1 2.22 5.24 -9.42
C GLY A 1 3.25 5.72 -10.43
N ARG A 2 2.98 6.87 -10.99
CA ARG A 2 3.87 7.53 -11.94
C ARG A 2 4.04 9.00 -11.57
N THR A 3 5.21 9.57 -11.86
CA THR A 3 5.44 11.01 -11.71
C THR A 3 4.61 11.80 -12.72
N ILE A 4 4.41 13.07 -12.46
CA ILE A 4 3.69 13.96 -13.38
C ILE A 4 4.53 14.33 -14.61
N TYR A 5 5.83 14.17 -14.54
CA TYR A 5 6.79 14.48 -15.60
C TYR A 5 7.93 13.47 -15.58
N CYS A 6 8.71 13.45 -16.66
CA CYS A 6 9.92 12.64 -16.74
C CYS A 6 11.01 13.29 -15.88
N GLN A 7 11.54 12.53 -14.92
CA GLN A 7 12.63 12.99 -14.05
C GLN A 7 14.01 12.53 -14.51
N GLY A 8 14.05 11.55 -15.41
CA GLY A 8 15.29 11.01 -15.96
C GLY A 8 15.64 11.60 -17.31
N THR A 9 16.41 10.85 -18.07
CA THR A 9 16.79 11.25 -19.42
C THR A 9 15.61 11.21 -20.36
N LEU A 10 15.30 12.33 -20.98
CA LEU A 10 14.27 12.44 -22.00
C LEU A 10 14.88 12.41 -23.38
N SER A 11 14.42 11.50 -24.23
CA SER A 11 14.84 11.43 -25.63
C SER A 11 13.62 11.34 -26.54
N LYS A 12 13.84 11.57 -27.84
CA LYS A 12 12.77 11.52 -28.85
C LYS A 12 12.03 10.18 -28.85
N ASP A 13 12.76 9.09 -28.65
CA ASP A 13 12.23 7.73 -28.72
C ASP A 13 12.03 7.08 -27.34
N GLN A 14 12.49 7.74 -26.28
CA GLN A 14 12.38 7.26 -24.91
C GLN A 14 11.91 8.39 -24.02
N TYR A 15 10.61 8.57 -23.96
CA TYR A 15 9.99 9.52 -23.07
C TYR A 15 8.84 8.86 -22.34
N GLY A 16 8.70 9.19 -21.10
CA GLY A 16 7.67 8.64 -20.25
C GLY A 16 7.83 9.14 -18.83
N ARG A 17 6.80 8.91 -18.04
CA ARG A 17 6.84 9.28 -16.63
C ARG A 17 7.54 8.18 -15.85
N ASP A 18 8.31 8.60 -14.86
CA ASP A 18 9.03 7.67 -13.99
C ASP A 18 8.09 6.97 -13.02
N HIS A 19 8.56 5.88 -12.43
CA HIS A 19 7.88 5.24 -11.33
C HIS A 19 7.85 6.18 -10.12
N HIS A 20 6.75 6.15 -9.39
CA HIS A 20 6.60 6.95 -8.17
C HIS A 20 6.26 6.02 -7.00
N PRO A 21 7.23 5.75 -6.12
CA PRO A 21 7.04 4.77 -5.05
C PRO A 21 6.26 5.31 -3.84
N ARG A 22 6.09 6.64 -3.73
CA ARG A 22 5.49 7.26 -2.54
C ARG A 22 4.00 7.07 -2.43
N ASN A 23 3.31 6.95 -3.55
CA ASN A 23 1.88 6.68 -3.52
C ASN A 23 1.41 5.94 -4.78
N PHE A 24 0.30 5.30 -4.65
CA PHE A 24 -0.45 4.70 -5.74
C PHE A 24 -1.88 4.45 -5.25
N CYS A 25 -2.79 4.27 -6.19
CA CYS A 25 -4.18 3.95 -5.88
C CYS A 25 -4.42 2.46 -6.11
N LEU A 26 -5.35 1.92 -5.34
CA LEU A 26 -5.82 0.55 -5.55
C LEU A 26 -7.32 0.48 -5.30
N TRP A 27 -7.91 -0.61 -5.73
CA TRP A 27 -9.33 -0.87 -5.58
C TRP A 27 -9.52 -2.21 -4.88
N LEU A 28 -10.42 -2.25 -3.91
CA LEU A 28 -10.73 -3.44 -3.14
C LEU A 28 -12.23 -3.72 -3.17
N ALA A 29 -12.58 -4.98 -3.29
CA ALA A 29 -13.95 -5.43 -3.12
C ALA A 29 -13.96 -6.82 -2.50
N GLY A 30 -14.97 -7.09 -1.71
CA GLY A 30 -15.15 -8.40 -1.10
C GLY A 30 -15.87 -8.32 0.24
N ALA A 31 -16.13 -9.49 0.82
CA ALA A 31 -16.74 -9.58 2.13
C ALA A 31 -15.83 -8.94 3.19
N GLY A 32 -16.43 -8.16 4.07
CA GLY A 32 -15.70 -7.43 5.12
C GLY A 32 -15.15 -6.09 4.67
N ILE A 33 -15.18 -5.76 3.39
CA ILE A 33 -14.79 -4.45 2.87
C ILE A 33 -16.02 -3.54 2.80
N LYS A 34 -15.88 -2.33 3.30
CA LYS A 34 -16.95 -1.33 3.24
C LYS A 34 -17.12 -0.86 1.80
N ALA A 35 -18.32 -1.01 1.27
CA ALA A 35 -18.64 -0.66 -0.11
C ALA A 35 -18.82 0.86 -0.29
N GLY A 36 -18.49 1.34 -1.49
CA GLY A 36 -18.83 2.69 -1.92
C GLY A 36 -18.05 3.81 -1.23
N ILE A 37 -16.92 3.53 -0.64
CA ILE A 37 -16.09 4.55 0.03
C ILE A 37 -14.82 4.84 -0.76
N VAL A 38 -14.29 6.03 -0.54
CA VAL A 38 -12.93 6.40 -0.92
C VAL A 38 -12.15 6.66 0.36
N HIS A 39 -11.01 6.01 0.49
CA HIS A 39 -10.14 6.15 1.66
C HIS A 39 -8.83 6.78 1.24
N GLY A 40 -8.48 7.88 1.90
CA GLY A 40 -7.26 8.62 1.59
C GLY A 40 -7.40 9.60 0.43
N GLU A 41 -6.46 10.50 0.35
CA GLU A 41 -6.44 11.54 -0.67
C GLU A 41 -5.00 11.92 -0.98
N THR A 42 -4.76 12.32 -2.22
CA THR A 42 -3.47 12.88 -2.64
C THR A 42 -3.61 14.36 -2.96
N ASP A 43 -2.47 15.03 -3.15
CA ASP A 43 -2.48 16.39 -3.70
C ASP A 43 -2.95 16.39 -5.17
N ASP A 44 -3.14 17.58 -5.72
CA ASP A 44 -3.66 17.74 -7.09
C ASP A 44 -2.78 17.10 -8.17
N PHE A 45 -1.50 16.90 -7.87
CA PHE A 45 -0.55 16.29 -8.80
C PHE A 45 -0.37 14.78 -8.57
N SER A 46 -1.09 14.21 -7.62
CA SER A 46 -0.93 12.81 -7.20
C SER A 46 0.51 12.47 -6.79
N TYR A 47 1.20 13.47 -6.22
CA TYR A 47 2.61 13.34 -5.84
C TYR A 47 2.77 12.93 -4.38
N ASN A 48 2.02 13.52 -3.48
CA ASN A 48 2.06 13.19 -2.06
C ASN A 48 0.67 12.82 -1.55
N ILE A 49 0.63 11.96 -0.53
CA ILE A 49 -0.60 11.63 0.17
C ILE A 49 -0.87 12.75 1.19
N THR A 50 -2.07 13.33 1.15
CA THR A 50 -2.48 14.43 2.03
C THR A 50 -3.40 13.98 3.16
N GLU A 51 -4.15 12.88 2.98
CA GLU A 51 -5.07 12.36 3.98
C GLU A 51 -4.99 10.84 4.07
N ASP A 52 -5.10 10.33 5.27
CA ASP A 52 -5.23 8.90 5.59
C ASP A 52 -4.24 8.00 4.84
N PRO A 53 -2.94 8.20 5.01
CA PRO A 53 -1.95 7.37 4.34
C PRO A 53 -2.03 5.92 4.84
N VAL A 54 -1.89 4.99 3.91
CA VAL A 54 -1.83 3.56 4.20
C VAL A 54 -0.52 3.01 3.64
N HIS A 55 0.32 2.49 4.51
CA HIS A 55 1.53 1.80 4.08
C HIS A 55 1.17 0.40 3.55
N ILE A 56 1.96 -0.10 2.61
CA ILE A 56 1.71 -1.44 2.04
C ILE A 56 1.64 -2.53 3.11
N ARG A 57 2.41 -2.40 4.18
CA ARG A 57 2.34 -3.34 5.30
C ARG A 57 0.98 -3.32 5.99
N ASP A 58 0.36 -2.15 6.11
CA ASP A 58 -0.96 -1.99 6.72
C ASP A 58 -2.04 -2.59 5.82
N LEU A 59 -1.91 -2.44 4.51
CA LEU A 59 -2.77 -3.10 3.54
C LEU A 59 -2.68 -4.62 3.67
N ASN A 60 -1.47 -5.16 3.73
CA ASN A 60 -1.25 -6.59 3.87
C ASN A 60 -1.80 -7.11 5.20
N ALA A 61 -1.62 -6.37 6.30
CA ALA A 61 -2.20 -6.71 7.59
C ALA A 61 -3.73 -6.75 7.54
N THR A 62 -4.33 -5.79 6.85
CA THR A 62 -5.79 -5.72 6.67
C THR A 62 -6.31 -6.90 5.86
N ILE A 63 -5.62 -7.26 4.78
CA ILE A 63 -5.98 -8.43 3.96
C ILE A 63 -5.89 -9.72 4.80
N LEU A 64 -4.83 -9.90 5.55
CA LEU A 64 -4.67 -11.07 6.43
C LEU A 64 -5.76 -11.11 7.49
N HIS A 65 -6.11 -9.98 8.07
CA HIS A 65 -7.22 -9.88 9.03
C HIS A 65 -8.55 -10.34 8.40
N LEU A 66 -8.83 -9.91 7.19
CA LEU A 66 -10.04 -10.31 6.45
C LEU A 66 -10.06 -11.81 6.16
N LEU A 67 -8.90 -12.43 6.02
CA LEU A 67 -8.75 -13.87 5.85
C LEU A 67 -8.79 -14.65 7.17
N GLY A 68 -8.94 -13.96 8.31
CA GLY A 68 -8.96 -14.59 9.62
C GLY A 68 -7.58 -14.93 10.17
N ILE A 69 -6.54 -14.33 9.63
CA ILE A 69 -5.14 -14.60 10.03
C ILE A 69 -4.61 -13.44 10.85
N ASP A 70 -4.02 -13.73 12.01
CA ASP A 70 -3.31 -12.73 12.79
C ASP A 70 -1.96 -12.44 12.14
N HIS A 71 -1.81 -11.24 11.56
CA HIS A 71 -0.60 -10.84 10.84
C HIS A 71 0.65 -10.79 11.71
N GLN A 72 0.49 -10.60 13.03
CA GLN A 72 1.63 -10.56 13.96
C GLN A 72 2.18 -11.96 14.25
N ARG A 73 1.36 -12.99 14.12
CA ARG A 73 1.71 -14.38 14.41
C ARG A 73 2.14 -15.17 13.19
N LEU A 74 1.77 -14.69 11.99
CA LEU A 74 2.15 -15.34 10.74
C LEU A 74 3.59 -14.95 10.38
N THR A 75 4.49 -15.91 10.47
CA THR A 75 5.91 -15.69 10.17
C THR A 75 6.41 -16.74 9.19
N VAL A 76 7.45 -16.37 8.45
CA VAL A 76 8.20 -17.27 7.57
C VAL A 76 9.64 -17.27 8.07
N LYS A 77 10.18 -18.47 8.34
CA LYS A 77 11.57 -18.60 8.76
C LYS A 77 12.48 -18.51 7.54
N PHE A 78 13.34 -17.51 7.54
CA PHE A 78 14.32 -17.28 6.48
C PHE A 78 15.65 -16.89 7.07
N GLN A 79 16.70 -17.58 6.69
CA GLN A 79 18.07 -17.37 7.21
C GLN A 79 18.15 -17.40 8.74
N GLY A 80 17.40 -18.30 9.37
CA GLY A 80 17.39 -18.46 10.82
C GLY A 80 16.54 -17.45 11.60
N LEU A 81 15.90 -16.51 10.92
CA LEU A 81 15.05 -15.48 11.51
C LEU A 81 13.59 -15.69 11.09
N GLU A 82 12.69 -15.58 12.06
CA GLU A 82 11.26 -15.57 11.78
C GLU A 82 10.83 -14.18 11.30
N ASN A 83 10.34 -14.11 10.06
CA ASN A 83 9.93 -12.86 9.44
C ASN A 83 8.42 -12.79 9.32
N ARG A 84 7.80 -11.74 9.85
CA ARG A 84 6.38 -11.46 9.60
C ARG A 84 6.22 -10.98 8.15
N LEU A 85 5.13 -11.40 7.51
CA LEU A 85 4.83 -10.97 6.14
C LEU A 85 4.54 -9.48 6.02
N THR A 86 4.24 -8.83 7.14
CA THR A 86 3.93 -7.40 7.21
C THR A 86 5.13 -6.56 7.65
N GLY A 87 6.31 -7.14 7.67
CA GLY A 87 7.56 -6.45 8.00
C GLY A 87 8.07 -6.75 9.40
N VAL A 88 9.37 -6.57 9.59
CA VAL A 88 10.07 -6.88 10.84
C VAL A 88 10.39 -5.65 11.68
N GLU A 89 10.50 -4.48 11.07
CA GLU A 89 10.94 -3.26 11.74
C GLU A 89 9.82 -2.54 12.49
N LYS A 90 8.62 -2.51 11.93
CA LYS A 90 7.47 -1.83 12.51
C LYS A 90 6.25 -2.74 12.50
N VAL A 91 5.43 -2.62 13.54
CA VAL A 91 4.16 -3.33 13.61
C VAL A 91 3.18 -2.65 12.65
N ALA A 92 2.62 -3.44 11.73
CA ALA A 92 1.59 -2.97 10.81
C ALA A 92 0.27 -2.78 11.54
N ARG A 93 -0.58 -1.86 11.03
CA ARG A 93 -1.91 -1.59 11.55
C ARG A 93 -2.97 -2.14 10.61
N ILE A 94 -4.03 -2.67 11.18
CA ILE A 94 -5.23 -2.98 10.42
C ILE A 94 -5.97 -1.67 10.14
N VAL A 95 -6.28 -1.42 8.87
CA VAL A 95 -7.00 -0.21 8.45
C VAL A 95 -8.49 -0.41 8.69
N SER A 96 -8.93 -0.21 9.93
CA SER A 96 -10.30 -0.51 10.35
C SER A 96 -11.36 0.34 9.65
N SER A 97 -11.00 1.54 9.20
CA SER A 97 -11.94 2.45 8.52
C SER A 97 -12.44 1.95 7.17
N VAL A 98 -11.75 1.02 6.53
CA VAL A 98 -12.18 0.39 5.27
C VAL A 98 -12.95 -0.91 5.48
N LEU A 99 -13.07 -1.37 6.71
CA LEU A 99 -13.80 -2.59 7.07
C LEU A 99 -15.26 -2.28 7.38
N SER A 100 -16.11 -3.16 6.93
CA SER A 100 -17.54 -3.07 7.23
C SER A 100 -17.88 -3.54 8.63
#